data_52067a1d7b62ead4a5c37d95fce61edc
#
_entry.id   52067a1d7b62ead4a5c37d95fce61edc
#
_cell.length_a   1.000
_cell.length_b   1.000
_cell.length_c   1.000
_cell.angle_alpha   90.00
_cell.angle_beta   90.00
_cell.angle_gamma   90.00
#
_symmetry.space_group_name_H-M   'P 1'
#
loop_
_entity.id
_entity.type
_entity.pdbx_description
1 polymer ?
#
loop_
_entity_poly.entity_id
_entity_poly.type
_entity_poly.pdbx_seq_one_letter_code
_entity_poly.pdbx_strand_id
1 'polypeptide(L)'
;MSHKVALIFETTEERDAFIGKLKPQPGVNVSAHVGGARSLQAVMSKEKPDVVLLALSRTDDAAFELIEAATLRYPAVMVLLVSEDSGMATLKRAMRAGVRDVLPGPLNAAAVQAGVDYVEDSKSITSRFVDNE
;
A
#
# COMPACT_ATOMS: atom_id res chain seq x y z
N MET A 1 3.96 19.15 -5.39
CA MET A 1 4.06 17.82 -5.96
C MET A 1 2.95 16.92 -5.44
N SER A 2 2.40 16.07 -6.29
CA SER A 2 1.33 15.18 -5.87
C SER A 2 1.88 13.78 -5.59
N HIS A 3 1.25 13.11 -4.64
CA HIS A 3 1.53 11.71 -4.32
C HIS A 3 0.38 10.86 -4.83
N LYS A 4 0.71 9.76 -5.48
CA LYS A 4 -0.30 8.80 -5.95
C LYS A 4 -0.42 7.66 -4.94
N VAL A 5 -1.59 7.52 -4.36
CA VAL A 5 -1.90 6.46 -3.39
C VAL A 5 -2.95 5.55 -4.00
N ALA A 6 -2.63 4.29 -4.15
CA ALA A 6 -3.58 3.29 -4.65
C ALA A 6 -4.07 2.45 -3.47
N LEU A 7 -5.39 2.33 -3.35
CA LEU A 7 -6.02 1.50 -2.33
C LEU A 7 -6.57 0.26 -3.02
N ILE A 8 -6.33 -0.90 -2.44
CA ILE A 8 -6.88 -2.15 -2.96
C ILE A 8 -7.67 -2.84 -1.86
N PHE A 9 -8.96 -3.05 -2.14
CA PHE A 9 -9.89 -3.73 -1.25
C PHE A 9 -10.21 -5.11 -1.80
N GLU A 10 -10.76 -5.97 -0.96
CA GLU A 10 -11.19 -7.29 -1.39
C GLU A 10 -12.55 -7.27 -2.06
N THR A 11 -13.46 -6.39 -1.60
CA THR A 11 -14.82 -6.30 -2.13
C THR A 11 -15.19 -4.89 -2.54
N THR A 12 -16.18 -4.79 -3.43
CA THR A 12 -16.73 -3.50 -3.88
C THR A 12 -17.38 -2.77 -2.72
N GLU A 13 -18.06 -3.49 -1.82
CA GLU A 13 -18.73 -2.91 -0.67
C GLU A 13 -17.75 -2.20 0.26
N GLU A 14 -16.62 -2.83 0.54
CA GLU A 14 -15.58 -2.22 1.36
C GLU A 14 -15.02 -0.96 0.72
N ARG A 15 -14.74 -1.03 -0.58
CA ARG A 15 -14.23 0.12 -1.32
C ARG A 15 -15.20 1.29 -1.28
N ASP A 16 -16.47 1.03 -1.61
CA ASP A 16 -17.48 2.09 -1.68
C ASP A 16 -17.75 2.71 -0.32
N ALA A 17 -17.78 1.90 0.74
CA ALA A 17 -17.96 2.40 2.09
C ALA A 17 -16.81 3.30 2.51
N PHE A 18 -15.58 2.94 2.16
CA PHE A 18 -14.41 3.75 2.50
C PHE A 18 -14.38 5.05 1.71
N ILE A 19 -14.58 4.98 0.40
CA ILE A 19 -14.53 6.15 -0.48
C ILE A 19 -15.59 7.17 -0.09
N GLY A 20 -16.77 6.72 0.34
CA GLY A 20 -17.82 7.60 0.81
C GLY A 20 -17.46 8.43 2.04
N LYS A 21 -16.46 7.99 2.80
CA LYS A 21 -15.99 8.67 4.02
C LYS A 21 -14.67 9.40 3.83
N LEU A 22 -13.98 9.15 2.73
CA LEU A 22 -12.67 9.74 2.49
C LEU A 22 -12.79 11.21 2.11
N LYS A 23 -12.04 12.05 2.80
CA LYS A 23 -11.96 13.47 2.48
C LYS A 23 -10.79 13.74 1.56
N PRO A 24 -10.98 14.51 0.46
CA PRO A 24 -9.87 14.86 -0.42
C PRO A 24 -8.78 15.63 0.32
N GLN A 25 -7.53 15.33 -0.03
CA GLN A 25 -6.36 16.05 0.49
C GLN A 25 -5.61 16.70 -0.66
N PRO A 26 -5.24 18.00 -0.53
CA PRO A 26 -4.41 18.63 -1.56
C PRO A 26 -3.08 17.90 -1.74
N GLY A 27 -2.69 17.68 -2.98
CA GLY A 27 -1.44 17.01 -3.29
C GLY A 27 -1.45 15.50 -3.13
N VAL A 28 -2.60 14.91 -2.84
CA VAL A 28 -2.74 13.46 -2.71
C VAL A 28 -3.82 12.97 -3.67
N ASN A 29 -3.42 12.14 -4.61
CA ASN A 29 -4.33 11.51 -5.57
C ASN A 29 -4.59 10.08 -5.14
N VAL A 30 -5.82 9.77 -4.77
CA VAL A 30 -6.20 8.45 -4.27
C VAL A 30 -7.02 7.73 -5.33
N SER A 31 -6.63 6.52 -5.67
CA SER A 31 -7.42 5.62 -6.50
C SER A 31 -7.82 4.41 -5.65
N ALA A 32 -8.97 3.82 -5.95
CA ALA A 32 -9.49 2.70 -5.18
C ALA A 32 -9.87 1.56 -6.11
N HIS A 33 -9.38 0.37 -5.78
CA HIS A 33 -9.52 -0.83 -6.59
C HIS A 33 -10.05 -1.99 -5.74
N VAL A 34 -10.51 -3.03 -6.41
CA VAL A 34 -10.95 -4.27 -5.76
C VAL A 34 -10.19 -5.45 -6.34
N GLY A 35 -10.26 -6.58 -5.66
CA GLY A 35 -9.62 -7.81 -6.14
C GLY A 35 -8.51 -8.33 -5.23
N GLY A 36 -8.21 -7.64 -4.14
CA GLY A 36 -7.20 -8.07 -3.18
C GLY A 36 -5.82 -8.22 -3.81
N ALA A 37 -5.06 -9.20 -3.33
CA ALA A 37 -3.69 -9.42 -3.78
C ALA A 37 -3.59 -9.74 -5.28
N ARG A 38 -4.63 -10.30 -5.86
CA ARG A 38 -4.64 -10.64 -7.30
C ARG A 38 -4.57 -9.42 -8.20
N SER A 39 -5.08 -8.28 -7.74
CA SER A 39 -5.07 -7.06 -8.54
C SER A 39 -3.82 -6.21 -8.34
N LEU A 40 -2.97 -6.56 -7.39
CA LEU A 40 -1.82 -5.74 -6.99
C LEU A 40 -0.89 -5.43 -8.16
N GLN A 41 -0.47 -6.44 -8.88
CA GLN A 41 0.50 -6.27 -9.97
C GLN A 41 -0.08 -5.41 -11.10
N ALA A 42 -1.35 -5.62 -11.44
CA ALA A 42 -2.03 -4.85 -12.48
C ALA A 42 -2.14 -3.38 -12.09
N VAL A 43 -2.47 -3.09 -10.83
CA VAL A 43 -2.56 -1.71 -10.33
C VAL A 43 -1.18 -1.04 -10.38
N MET A 44 -0.14 -1.73 -9.95
CA MET A 44 1.22 -1.19 -9.98
C MET A 44 1.67 -0.89 -11.40
N SER A 45 1.37 -1.78 -12.33
CA SER A 45 1.74 -1.63 -13.74
C SER A 45 0.98 -0.47 -14.40
N LYS A 46 -0.32 -0.40 -14.16
CA LYS A 46 -1.20 0.54 -14.86
C LYS A 46 -1.10 1.95 -14.31
N GLU A 47 -1.07 2.10 -13.01
CA GLU A 47 -1.11 3.41 -12.36
C GLU A 47 0.23 3.93 -11.90
N LYS A 48 1.19 3.04 -11.69
CA LYS A 48 2.52 3.38 -11.17
C LYS A 48 2.42 4.29 -9.94
N PRO A 49 1.71 3.85 -8.90
CA PRO A 49 1.53 4.68 -7.71
C PRO A 49 2.82 4.80 -6.91
N ASP A 50 2.90 5.81 -6.05
CA ASP A 50 4.01 5.94 -5.11
C ASP A 50 3.89 4.90 -3.99
N VAL A 51 2.67 4.65 -3.55
CA VAL A 51 2.39 3.68 -2.49
C VAL A 51 1.06 2.97 -2.76
N VAL A 52 1.03 1.68 -2.42
CA VAL A 52 -0.19 0.88 -2.46
C VAL A 52 -0.52 0.45 -1.04
N LEU A 53 -1.77 0.67 -0.62
CA LEU A 53 -2.29 0.12 0.62
C LEU A 53 -3.19 -1.06 0.24
N LEU A 54 -2.75 -2.25 0.58
CA LEU A 54 -3.44 -3.49 0.27
C LEU A 54 -4.17 -3.99 1.51
N ALA A 55 -5.49 -3.92 1.48
CA ALA A 55 -6.34 -4.35 2.61
C ALA A 55 -6.75 -5.80 2.42
N LEU A 56 -6.32 -6.67 3.32
CA LEU A 56 -6.63 -8.08 3.30
C LEU A 56 -7.23 -8.52 4.62
N SER A 57 -8.34 -9.26 4.57
CA SER A 57 -8.94 -9.86 5.77
C SER A 57 -8.15 -11.09 6.21
N ARG A 58 -7.56 -11.81 5.27
CA ARG A 58 -6.72 -12.98 5.54
C ARG A 58 -5.41 -12.87 4.78
N THR A 59 -4.34 -13.29 5.46
CA THR A 59 -3.01 -13.33 4.87
C THR A 59 -2.56 -14.78 4.82
N ASP A 60 -2.72 -15.41 3.66
CA ASP A 60 -2.27 -16.78 3.43
C ASP A 60 -1.04 -16.79 2.53
N ASP A 61 -0.48 -17.98 2.32
CA ASP A 61 0.73 -18.11 1.50
C ASP A 61 0.49 -17.67 0.06
N ALA A 62 -0.68 -17.96 -0.49
CA ALA A 62 -1.02 -17.56 -1.86
C ALA A 62 -1.00 -16.02 -2.00
N ALA A 63 -1.55 -15.30 -1.01
CA ALA A 63 -1.53 -13.84 -1.01
C ALA A 63 -0.09 -13.31 -0.95
N PHE A 64 0.74 -13.87 -0.07
CA PHE A 64 2.13 -13.44 0.05
C PHE A 64 2.95 -13.74 -1.20
N GLU A 65 2.68 -14.85 -1.89
CA GLU A 65 3.34 -15.15 -3.17
C GLU A 65 3.00 -14.11 -4.23
N LEU A 66 1.75 -13.67 -4.30
CA LEU A 66 1.33 -12.62 -5.22
C LEU A 66 1.97 -11.28 -4.88
N ILE A 67 2.05 -10.97 -3.59
CA ILE A 67 2.69 -9.72 -3.12
C ILE A 67 4.17 -9.74 -3.48
N GLU A 68 4.87 -10.84 -3.21
CA GLU A 68 6.29 -10.97 -3.51
C GLU A 68 6.57 -10.80 -5.00
N ALA A 69 5.78 -11.44 -5.85
CA ALA A 69 5.93 -11.32 -7.30
C ALA A 69 5.78 -9.86 -7.75
N ALA A 70 4.81 -9.14 -7.17
CA ALA A 70 4.56 -7.74 -7.50
C ALA A 70 5.69 -6.84 -7.03
N THR A 71 6.18 -7.02 -5.80
CA THR A 71 7.24 -6.17 -5.25
C THR A 71 8.57 -6.39 -5.94
N LEU A 72 8.84 -7.62 -6.39
CA LEU A 72 10.04 -7.91 -7.17
C LEU A 72 9.99 -7.26 -8.55
N ARG A 73 8.82 -7.24 -9.17
CA ARG A 73 8.65 -6.66 -10.50
C ARG A 73 8.64 -5.14 -10.48
N TYR A 74 8.08 -4.54 -9.45
CA TYR A 74 7.93 -3.09 -9.33
C TYR A 74 8.53 -2.59 -8.02
N PRO A 75 9.87 -2.67 -7.87
CA PRO A 75 10.51 -2.35 -6.58
C PRO A 75 10.43 -0.88 -6.19
N ALA A 76 10.12 0.01 -7.14
CA ALA A 76 9.97 1.43 -6.85
C ALA A 76 8.64 1.76 -6.19
N VAL A 77 7.66 0.87 -6.24
CA VAL A 77 6.36 1.07 -5.62
C VAL A 77 6.39 0.53 -4.20
N MET A 78 6.04 1.39 -3.25
CA MET A 78 5.96 0.99 -1.83
C MET A 78 4.64 0.27 -1.58
N VAL A 79 4.69 -0.86 -0.89
CA VAL A 79 3.49 -1.62 -0.53
C VAL A 79 3.34 -1.65 0.99
N LEU A 80 2.17 -1.25 1.47
CA LEU A 80 1.79 -1.36 2.87
C LEU A 80 0.63 -2.35 2.95
N LEU A 81 0.74 -3.32 3.83
CA LEU A 81 -0.33 -4.30 4.06
C LEU A 81 -1.20 -3.80 5.21
N VAL A 82 -2.51 -3.76 5.00
CA VAL A 82 -3.46 -3.40 6.04
C VAL A 82 -4.23 -4.67 6.40
N SER A 83 -4.06 -5.15 7.62
CA SER A 83 -4.62 -6.42 8.03
C SER A 83 -4.99 -6.40 9.51
N GLU A 84 -6.07 -7.10 9.85
CA GLU A 84 -6.43 -7.30 11.26
C GLU A 84 -5.47 -8.26 11.95
N ASP A 85 -4.80 -9.12 11.17
CA ASP A 85 -3.74 -9.99 11.68
C ASP A 85 -2.41 -9.26 11.56
N SER A 86 -1.99 -8.64 12.64
CA SER A 86 -0.74 -7.89 12.72
C SER A 86 0.28 -8.53 13.67
N GLY A 87 0.15 -9.84 13.89
CA GLY A 87 1.08 -10.57 14.74
C GLY A 87 2.49 -10.64 14.14
N MET A 88 3.46 -11.02 14.98
CA MET A 88 4.87 -11.05 14.58
C MET A 88 5.13 -11.99 13.39
N ALA A 89 4.46 -13.13 13.33
CA ALA A 89 4.64 -14.07 12.23
C ALA A 89 4.18 -13.46 10.90
N THR A 90 3.04 -12.78 10.91
CA THR A 90 2.52 -12.09 9.74
C THR A 90 3.44 -10.95 9.32
N LEU A 91 3.93 -10.17 10.27
CA LEU A 91 4.86 -9.08 10.00
C LEU A 91 6.13 -9.60 9.33
N LYS A 92 6.73 -10.65 9.88
CA LYS A 92 7.94 -11.23 9.29
C LYS A 92 7.70 -11.76 7.88
N ARG A 93 6.58 -12.44 7.67
CA ARG A 93 6.23 -12.97 6.35
C ARG A 93 6.04 -11.84 5.35
N ALA A 94 5.35 -10.78 5.74
CA ALA A 94 5.11 -9.63 4.90
C ALA A 94 6.41 -8.93 4.50
N MET A 95 7.31 -8.74 5.46
CA MET A 95 8.60 -8.10 5.20
C MET A 95 9.44 -8.92 4.20
N ARG A 96 9.40 -10.23 4.29
CA ARG A 96 10.07 -11.11 3.32
C ARG A 96 9.48 -10.98 1.92
N ALA A 97 8.18 -10.72 1.84
CA ALA A 97 7.50 -10.53 0.55
C ALA A 97 7.74 -9.13 -0.04
N GLY A 98 8.45 -8.26 0.66
CA GLY A 98 8.77 -6.93 0.18
C GLY A 98 7.81 -5.84 0.64
N VAL A 99 6.92 -6.15 1.58
CA VAL A 99 6.01 -5.16 2.17
C VAL A 99 6.80 -4.23 3.08
N ARG A 100 6.55 -2.93 2.98
CA ARG A 100 7.25 -1.93 3.78
C ARG A 100 6.84 -1.96 5.25
N ASP A 101 5.55 -2.16 5.51
CA ASP A 101 5.02 -2.20 6.86
C ASP A 101 3.66 -2.89 6.86
N VAL A 102 3.22 -3.36 8.02
CA VAL A 102 1.90 -3.92 8.23
C VAL A 102 1.16 -3.01 9.19
N LEU A 103 0.05 -2.46 8.72
CA LEU A 103 -0.78 -1.55 9.51
C LEU A 103 -2.01 -2.28 10.01
N PRO A 104 -2.50 -1.97 11.20
CA PRO A 104 -3.71 -2.62 11.71
C PRO A 104 -4.94 -2.23 10.88
N GLY A 105 -5.74 -3.24 10.51
CA GLY A 105 -6.98 -3.03 9.78
C GLY A 105 -8.16 -2.76 10.71
N PRO A 106 -9.28 -2.38 10.14
CA PRO A 106 -9.54 -2.18 8.71
C PRO A 106 -8.89 -0.91 8.16
N LEU A 107 -8.82 -0.80 6.84
CA LEU A 107 -8.25 0.37 6.19
C LEU A 107 -9.03 1.62 6.58
N ASN A 108 -8.30 2.65 7.01
CA ASN A 108 -8.89 3.91 7.49
C ASN A 108 -8.06 5.10 7.03
N ALA A 109 -8.53 6.31 7.35
CA ALA A 109 -7.84 7.53 6.94
C ALA A 109 -6.42 7.63 7.53
N ALA A 110 -6.22 7.11 8.74
CA ALA A 110 -4.89 7.10 9.37
C ALA A 110 -3.91 6.24 8.57
N ALA A 111 -4.37 5.11 8.00
CA ALA A 111 -3.54 4.26 7.16
C ALA A 111 -3.14 4.97 5.88
N VAL A 112 -4.07 5.71 5.26
CA VAL A 112 -3.77 6.51 4.06
C VAL A 112 -2.71 7.56 4.39
N GLN A 113 -2.87 8.26 5.51
CA GLN A 113 -1.90 9.26 5.95
C GLN A 113 -0.53 8.62 6.22
N ALA A 114 -0.50 7.44 6.83
CA ALA A 114 0.76 6.71 7.04
C ALA A 114 1.45 6.41 5.70
N GLY A 115 0.68 6.04 4.68
CA GLY A 115 1.23 5.81 3.35
C GLY A 115 1.86 7.06 2.76
N VAL A 116 1.19 8.20 2.88
CA VAL A 116 1.73 9.48 2.41
C VAL A 116 3.01 9.83 3.17
N ASP A 117 3.02 9.65 4.48
CA ASP A 117 4.18 9.94 5.33
C ASP A 117 5.39 9.07 4.93
N TYR A 118 5.18 7.78 4.66
CA TYR A 118 6.26 6.90 4.20
C TYR A 118 6.85 7.37 2.87
N VAL A 119 6.02 7.80 1.93
CA VAL A 119 6.48 8.30 0.64
C VAL A 119 7.29 9.58 0.83
N GLU A 120 6.80 10.51 1.64
CA GLU A 120 7.51 11.76 1.91
C GLU A 120 8.86 11.52 2.59
N ASP A 121 8.89 10.64 3.58
CA ASP A 121 10.13 10.28 4.27
C ASP A 121 11.14 9.66 3.32
N SER A 122 10.70 8.78 2.44
CA SER A 122 11.56 8.13 1.46
C SER A 122 12.16 9.16 0.50
N LYS A 123 11.36 10.08 -0.01
CA LYS A 123 11.84 11.14 -0.90
C LYS A 123 12.79 12.10 -0.19
N SER A 124 12.50 12.43 1.07
CA SER A 124 13.35 13.30 1.87
C SER A 124 14.75 12.69 2.10
N ILE A 125 14.80 11.40 2.42
CA ILE A 125 16.06 10.68 2.60
C ILE A 125 16.86 10.66 1.30
N THR A 126 16.21 10.37 0.19
CA THR A 126 16.86 10.36 -1.13
C THR A 126 17.43 11.72 -1.47
N SER A 127 16.68 12.79 -1.23
CA SER A 127 17.13 14.16 -1.44
C SER A 127 18.38 14.48 -0.62
N ARG A 128 18.42 14.08 0.64
CA ARG A 128 19.57 14.30 1.51
C ARG A 128 20.82 13.62 0.99
N PHE A 129 20.70 12.39 0.52
CA PHE A 129 21.85 11.66 -0.04
C PHE A 129 22.36 12.33 -1.31
N VAL A 130 21.48 12.80 -2.17
CA VAL A 130 21.88 13.50 -3.39
C VAL A 130 22.56 14.82 -3.07
N ASP A 131 22.02 15.57 -2.11
CA ASP A 131 22.56 16.89 -1.73
C ASP A 131 23.94 16.82 -1.06
N ASN A 132 24.30 15.66 -0.52
CA ASN A 132 25.58 15.47 0.18
C ASN A 132 26.70 14.97 -0.74
N GLU A 133 26.40 14.78 -1.99
CA GLU A 133 27.44 14.48 -2.98
C GLU A 133 28.07 15.75 -3.50
#